data_1d018f5cf52be81bfae6d0066ccfeaf4
#
_entry.id   1d018f5cf52be81bfae6d0066ccfeaf4
#
_cell.length_a   1.000
_cell.length_b   1.000
_cell.length_c   1.000
_cell.angle_alpha   90.00
_cell.angle_beta   90.00
_cell.angle_gamma   90.00
#
_symmetry.space_group_name_H-M   'P 1'
#
loop_
_entity.id
_entity.type
_entity.pdbx_description
1 polymer ?
#
loop_
_entity_poly.entity_id
_entity_poly.type
_entity_poly.pdbx_seq_one_letter_code
_entity_poly.pdbx_strand_id
1 'polypeptide(L)'
;NEIEYIENGIVTSHKGIDVSKYQGDIDWQAVKADGVEYAFVRLGIRGYGSGKIVLDENFADNMQGANEAGVKAGVYFFTQAVTVEEAQEEAAFVIANLAAYDVPYPVVFDVEMITGQDGRANNLTMQERTDITIAFCEAVKAAGYTPMIYGNVKCFTKMLDMTKLEQYEKWYAFYDKYMYFPYE
;
A
#
# COMPACT_ATOMS: atom_id res chain seq x y z
N ASN A 1 -8.13 -8.79 19.71
CA ASN A 1 -6.92 -8.57 20.50
C ASN A 1 -6.09 -7.52 19.75
N GLU A 2 -5.84 -6.39 20.38
CA GLU A 2 -4.93 -5.38 19.86
C GLU A 2 -3.49 -5.79 20.19
N ILE A 3 -2.57 -5.53 19.29
CA ILE A 3 -1.13 -5.74 19.49
C ILE A 3 -0.51 -4.35 19.65
N GLU A 4 0.22 -4.15 20.73
CA GLU A 4 0.95 -2.92 20.99
C GLU A 4 2.46 -3.20 20.94
N TYR A 5 3.20 -2.31 20.33
CA TYR A 5 4.65 -2.29 20.43
C TYR A 5 5.07 -1.31 21.52
N ILE A 6 5.83 -1.81 22.50
CA ILE A 6 6.24 -1.03 23.66
C ILE A 6 7.77 -0.90 23.68
N GLU A 7 8.26 0.32 23.64
CA GLU A 7 9.67 0.64 23.74
C GLU A 7 9.93 1.50 24.98
N ASN A 8 10.85 1.06 25.85
CA ASN A 8 11.17 1.74 27.11
C ASN A 8 9.94 2.07 27.99
N GLY A 9 8.91 1.23 27.95
CA GLY A 9 7.67 1.40 28.71
C GLY A 9 6.67 2.38 28.08
N ILE A 10 6.90 2.81 26.86
CA ILE A 10 6.03 3.70 26.09
C ILE A 10 5.48 2.92 24.90
N VAL A 11 4.16 2.97 24.69
CA VAL A 11 3.52 2.45 23.48
C VAL A 11 3.91 3.34 22.31
N THR A 12 4.57 2.75 21.30
CA THR A 12 5.04 3.47 20.09
C THR A 12 4.32 3.02 18.82
N SER A 13 3.42 2.02 18.93
CA SER A 13 2.55 1.61 17.83
C SER A 13 1.36 2.52 17.68
N HIS A 14 0.85 2.61 16.45
CA HIS A 14 -0.34 3.36 16.07
C HIS A 14 -1.37 2.39 15.50
N LYS A 15 -2.64 2.55 15.89
CA LYS A 15 -3.74 1.74 15.37
C LYS A 15 -4.17 2.25 14.00
N GLY A 16 -4.04 1.38 12.99
CA GLY A 16 -4.45 1.67 11.62
C GLY A 16 -5.34 0.58 11.04
N ILE A 17 -6.00 0.91 9.94
CA ILE A 17 -6.78 -0.04 9.14
C ILE A 17 -6.40 0.10 7.66
N ASP A 18 -6.66 -0.92 6.88
CA ASP A 18 -6.71 -0.83 5.42
C ASP A 18 -8.11 -1.15 4.92
N VAL A 19 -8.54 -0.43 3.89
CA VAL A 19 -9.91 -0.51 3.39
C VAL A 19 -9.95 -0.40 1.86
N SER A 20 -11.00 -0.97 1.29
CA SER A 20 -11.32 -0.94 -0.13
C SER A 20 -12.82 -1.05 -0.32
N LYS A 21 -13.28 -1.20 -1.55
CA LYS A 21 -14.69 -1.48 -1.85
C LYS A 21 -15.26 -2.70 -1.12
N TYR A 22 -14.42 -3.62 -0.67
CA TYR A 22 -14.87 -4.85 -0.01
C TYR A 22 -15.40 -4.64 1.41
N GLN A 23 -15.10 -3.51 2.04
CA GLN A 23 -15.66 -3.11 3.32
C GLN A 23 -17.04 -2.44 3.20
N GLY A 24 -17.48 -2.12 1.96
CA GLY A 24 -18.74 -1.41 1.73
C GLY A 24 -18.71 0.02 2.28
N ASP A 25 -19.87 0.50 2.73
CA ASP A 25 -20.00 1.81 3.35
C ASP A 25 -19.44 1.81 4.77
N ILE A 26 -18.56 2.78 5.07
CA ILE A 26 -17.84 2.87 6.34
C ILE A 26 -18.32 4.07 7.14
N ASP A 27 -18.70 3.85 8.39
CA ASP A 27 -18.91 4.92 9.38
C ASP A 27 -17.56 5.41 9.94
N TRP A 28 -16.97 6.38 9.27
CA TRP A 28 -15.65 6.92 9.63
C TRP A 28 -15.62 7.62 10.99
N GLN A 29 -16.76 8.14 11.47
CA GLN A 29 -16.86 8.70 12.82
C GLN A 29 -16.76 7.59 13.88
N ALA A 30 -17.42 6.46 13.65
CA ALA A 30 -17.28 5.28 14.51
C ALA A 30 -15.85 4.70 14.47
N VAL A 31 -15.24 4.64 13.28
CA VAL A 31 -13.82 4.21 13.12
C VAL A 31 -12.89 5.11 13.94
N LYS A 32 -13.06 6.43 13.87
CA LYS A 32 -12.27 7.38 14.67
C LYS A 32 -12.51 7.22 16.16
N ALA A 33 -13.75 7.04 16.57
CA ALA A 33 -14.14 6.85 17.98
C ALA A 33 -13.57 5.55 18.59
N ASP A 34 -13.32 4.52 17.75
CA ASP A 34 -12.63 3.26 18.12
C ASP A 34 -11.10 3.41 18.25
N GLY A 35 -10.58 4.63 18.15
CA GLY A 35 -9.16 4.94 18.33
C GLY A 35 -8.27 4.69 17.11
N VAL A 36 -8.86 4.47 15.94
CA VAL A 36 -8.08 4.37 14.69
C VAL A 36 -7.47 5.73 14.34
N GLU A 37 -6.15 5.75 14.16
CA GLU A 37 -5.39 6.97 13.91
C GLU A 37 -5.16 7.21 12.42
N TYR A 38 -4.99 6.13 11.64
CA TYR A 38 -4.76 6.22 10.20
C TYR A 38 -5.44 5.10 9.42
N ALA A 39 -5.61 5.32 8.12
CA ALA A 39 -6.12 4.32 7.20
C ALA A 39 -5.34 4.32 5.89
N PHE A 40 -5.07 3.13 5.34
CA PHE A 40 -4.65 2.97 3.96
C PHE A 40 -5.87 2.64 3.10
N VAL A 41 -6.24 3.55 2.20
CA VAL A 41 -7.39 3.41 1.31
C VAL A 41 -6.95 2.89 -0.05
N ARG A 42 -7.56 1.82 -0.54
CA ARG A 42 -7.24 1.34 -1.90
C ARG A 42 -7.65 2.38 -2.94
N LEU A 43 -6.66 2.92 -3.65
CA LEU A 43 -6.94 3.82 -4.76
C LEU A 43 -7.39 3.05 -6.00
N GLY A 44 -6.76 1.94 -6.28
CA GLY A 44 -7.09 1.15 -7.45
C GLY A 44 -6.20 -0.07 -7.61
N ILE A 45 -6.36 -0.71 -8.75
CA ILE A 45 -5.63 -1.91 -9.11
C ILE A 45 -5.23 -1.87 -10.59
N ARG A 46 -4.17 -2.59 -10.95
CA ARG A 46 -4.01 -3.10 -12.32
C ARG A 46 -4.53 -4.53 -12.38
N GLY A 47 -5.47 -4.81 -13.25
CA GLY A 47 -6.09 -6.13 -13.39
C GLY A 47 -5.08 -7.20 -13.80
N TYR A 48 -4.99 -8.29 -13.04
CA TYR A 48 -4.01 -9.36 -13.21
C TYR A 48 -4.13 -10.12 -14.53
N GLY A 49 -5.31 -10.15 -15.14
CA GLY A 49 -5.53 -10.77 -16.46
C GLY A 49 -5.59 -9.74 -17.59
N SER A 50 -6.24 -8.59 -17.34
CA SER A 50 -6.47 -7.59 -18.38
C SER A 50 -5.36 -6.56 -18.56
N GLY A 51 -4.54 -6.34 -17.51
CA GLY A 51 -3.56 -5.26 -17.44
C GLY A 51 -4.16 -3.85 -17.40
N LYS A 52 -5.48 -3.72 -17.28
CA LYS A 52 -6.15 -2.41 -17.21
C LYS A 52 -6.10 -1.85 -15.80
N ILE A 53 -5.83 -0.56 -15.70
CA ILE A 53 -5.97 0.19 -14.44
C ILE A 53 -7.45 0.44 -14.17
N VAL A 54 -7.87 0.18 -12.93
CA VAL A 54 -9.24 0.38 -12.45
C VAL A 54 -9.21 1.10 -11.11
N LEU A 55 -9.93 2.20 -11.00
CA LEU A 55 -10.15 2.91 -9.73
C LEU A 55 -11.01 2.04 -8.81
N ASP A 56 -10.74 2.06 -7.51
CA ASP A 56 -11.62 1.43 -6.53
C ASP A 56 -12.93 2.20 -6.43
N GLU A 57 -14.06 1.48 -6.45
CA GLU A 57 -15.40 2.06 -6.50
C GLU A 57 -15.68 2.97 -5.30
N ASN A 58 -15.14 2.62 -4.11
CA ASN A 58 -15.35 3.36 -2.86
C ASN A 58 -14.17 4.29 -2.53
N PHE A 59 -13.21 4.48 -3.45
CA PHE A 59 -12.02 5.30 -3.17
C PHE A 59 -12.39 6.72 -2.74
N ALA A 60 -13.24 7.39 -3.51
CA ALA A 60 -13.62 8.78 -3.24
C ALA A 60 -14.34 8.91 -1.89
N ASP A 61 -15.32 8.05 -1.62
CA ASP A 61 -16.11 8.07 -0.39
C ASP A 61 -15.24 7.76 0.83
N ASN A 62 -14.33 6.79 0.71
CA ASN A 62 -13.40 6.44 1.79
C ASN A 62 -12.40 7.57 2.08
N MET A 63 -11.83 8.20 1.05
CA MET A 63 -10.91 9.32 1.25
C MET A 63 -11.60 10.54 1.88
N GLN A 64 -12.78 10.87 1.39
CA GLN A 64 -13.57 11.97 1.94
C GLN A 64 -13.95 11.67 3.39
N GLY A 65 -14.50 10.49 3.67
CA GLY A 65 -14.92 10.13 5.01
C GLY A 65 -13.77 10.08 6.02
N ALA A 66 -12.62 9.54 5.64
CA ALA A 66 -11.42 9.53 6.49
C ALA A 66 -10.94 10.94 6.81
N ASN A 67 -10.83 11.82 5.80
CA ASN A 67 -10.40 13.20 5.97
C ASN A 67 -11.38 13.98 6.87
N GLU A 68 -12.70 13.86 6.64
CA GLU A 68 -13.74 14.54 7.45
C GLU A 68 -13.76 14.05 8.91
N ALA A 69 -13.47 12.77 9.16
CA ALA A 69 -13.39 12.21 10.51
C ALA A 69 -12.04 12.51 11.22
N GLY A 70 -11.06 13.06 10.52
CA GLY A 70 -9.72 13.31 11.05
C GLY A 70 -8.91 12.01 11.25
N VAL A 71 -9.20 10.97 10.46
CA VAL A 71 -8.36 9.78 10.30
C VAL A 71 -7.32 10.08 9.23
N LYS A 72 -6.03 9.97 9.56
CA LYS A 72 -4.97 10.28 8.62
C LYS A 72 -4.94 9.27 7.48
N ALA A 73 -5.12 9.74 6.25
CA ALA A 73 -5.19 8.86 5.09
C ALA A 73 -3.84 8.70 4.39
N GLY A 74 -3.50 7.45 4.08
CA GLY A 74 -2.60 7.04 3.02
C GLY A 74 -3.38 6.24 1.99
N VAL A 75 -2.73 5.87 0.90
CA VAL A 75 -3.39 5.08 -0.13
C VAL A 75 -2.54 3.89 -0.55
N TYR A 76 -3.16 2.84 -1.08
CA TYR A 76 -2.44 1.77 -1.73
C TYR A 76 -2.97 1.47 -3.12
N PHE A 77 -2.06 1.04 -3.98
CA PHE A 77 -2.35 0.61 -5.33
C PHE A 77 -1.86 -0.81 -5.55
N PHE A 78 -2.77 -1.73 -5.85
CA PHE A 78 -2.45 -3.12 -6.12
C PHE A 78 -1.87 -3.26 -7.53
N THR A 79 -0.56 -3.49 -7.60
CA THR A 79 0.15 -3.55 -8.86
C THR A 79 0.11 -4.92 -9.52
N GLN A 80 0.02 -4.90 -10.83
CA GLN A 80 0.34 -6.01 -11.71
C GLN A 80 1.15 -5.51 -12.93
N ALA A 81 1.92 -4.43 -12.73
CA ALA A 81 2.84 -3.95 -13.74
C ALA A 81 3.90 -5.01 -14.10
N VAL A 82 4.22 -5.13 -15.38
CA VAL A 82 5.24 -6.05 -15.89
C VAL A 82 6.39 -5.32 -16.59
N THR A 83 6.31 -4.00 -16.69
CA THR A 83 7.38 -3.12 -17.18
C THR A 83 7.50 -1.86 -16.32
N VAL A 84 8.62 -1.17 -16.45
CA VAL A 84 8.87 0.14 -15.81
C VAL A 84 7.85 1.18 -16.28
N GLU A 85 7.52 1.18 -17.59
CA GLU A 85 6.55 2.11 -18.18
C GLU A 85 5.15 1.91 -17.57
N GLU A 86 4.74 0.67 -17.34
CA GLU A 86 3.46 0.37 -16.67
C GLU A 86 3.45 0.85 -15.21
N ALA A 87 4.57 0.71 -14.49
CA ALA A 87 4.69 1.25 -13.13
C ALA A 87 4.61 2.79 -13.11
N GLN A 88 5.21 3.45 -14.09
CA GLN A 88 5.09 4.90 -14.25
C GLN A 88 3.66 5.33 -14.61
N GLU A 89 2.95 4.54 -15.41
CA GLU A 89 1.53 4.75 -15.71
C GLU A 89 0.68 4.60 -14.43
N GLU A 90 0.93 3.58 -13.61
CA GLU A 90 0.27 3.39 -12.32
C GLU A 90 0.52 4.57 -11.38
N ALA A 91 1.78 5.01 -11.26
CA ALA A 91 2.14 6.15 -10.44
C ALA A 91 1.45 7.45 -10.92
N ALA A 92 1.44 7.70 -12.21
CA ALA A 92 0.77 8.88 -12.79
C ALA A 92 -0.75 8.84 -12.51
N PHE A 93 -1.38 7.66 -12.64
CA PHE A 93 -2.79 7.48 -12.31
C PHE A 93 -3.05 7.75 -10.82
N VAL A 94 -2.22 7.21 -9.93
CA VAL A 94 -2.33 7.43 -8.49
C VAL A 94 -2.21 8.92 -8.16
N ILE A 95 -1.14 9.58 -8.61
CA ILE A 95 -0.86 11.00 -8.34
C ILE A 95 -2.02 11.90 -8.82
N ALA A 96 -2.55 11.62 -10.02
CA ALA A 96 -3.67 12.40 -10.57
C ALA A 96 -4.94 12.31 -9.71
N ASN A 97 -5.19 11.16 -9.09
CA ASN A 97 -6.37 10.96 -8.25
C ASN A 97 -6.19 11.46 -6.81
N LEU A 98 -4.98 11.80 -6.38
CA LEU A 98 -4.72 12.30 -5.03
C LEU A 98 -4.88 13.81 -4.89
N ALA A 99 -4.88 14.57 -5.96
CA ALA A 99 -4.79 16.04 -5.95
C ALA A 99 -5.94 16.75 -5.19
N ALA A 100 -7.07 16.09 -4.97
CA ALA A 100 -8.23 16.62 -4.28
C ALA A 100 -8.29 16.30 -2.78
N TYR A 101 -7.34 15.50 -2.25
CA TYR A 101 -7.39 14.95 -0.90
C TYR A 101 -6.18 15.35 -0.07
N ASP A 102 -6.36 15.36 1.26
CA ASP A 102 -5.25 15.41 2.20
C ASP A 102 -4.71 13.98 2.40
N VAL A 103 -3.42 13.79 2.08
CA VAL A 103 -2.74 12.48 2.11
C VAL A 103 -1.45 12.59 2.91
N PRO A 104 -1.55 12.74 4.24
CA PRO A 104 -0.38 12.89 5.11
C PRO A 104 0.39 11.58 5.34
N TYR A 105 -0.21 10.45 4.99
CA TYR A 105 0.40 9.11 5.10
C TYR A 105 0.90 8.60 3.74
N PRO A 106 1.74 7.53 3.72
CA PRO A 106 2.38 7.06 2.50
C PRO A 106 1.44 6.66 1.36
N VAL A 107 1.99 6.71 0.16
CA VAL A 107 1.45 6.09 -1.06
C VAL A 107 2.13 4.74 -1.24
N VAL A 108 1.35 3.67 -1.12
CA VAL A 108 1.84 2.31 -1.02
C VAL A 108 1.78 1.60 -2.36
N PHE A 109 2.89 1.02 -2.77
CA PHE A 109 2.97 0.08 -3.88
C PHE A 109 2.77 -1.33 -3.34
N ASP A 110 1.61 -1.92 -3.63
CA ASP A 110 1.21 -3.22 -3.11
C ASP A 110 1.67 -4.33 -4.05
N VAL A 111 2.72 -5.05 -3.63
CA VAL A 111 3.43 -6.06 -4.43
C VAL A 111 3.09 -7.46 -3.95
N GLU A 112 2.20 -8.13 -4.66
CA GLU A 112 1.78 -9.49 -4.33
C GLU A 112 1.81 -10.43 -5.54
N MET A 113 1.89 -11.72 -5.26
CA MET A 113 1.62 -12.76 -6.26
C MET A 113 0.14 -13.12 -6.27
N ILE A 114 -0.41 -13.27 -7.45
CA ILE A 114 -1.73 -13.88 -7.61
C ILE A 114 -1.62 -15.38 -7.35
N THR A 115 -2.45 -15.88 -6.44
CA THR A 115 -2.54 -17.31 -6.11
C THR A 115 -3.79 -17.93 -6.69
N GLY A 116 -3.72 -19.20 -7.10
CA GLY A 116 -4.86 -19.94 -7.66
C GLY A 116 -5.19 -19.64 -9.11
N GLN A 117 -4.51 -18.71 -9.74
CA GLN A 117 -4.64 -18.38 -11.16
C GLN A 117 -3.38 -17.67 -11.68
N ASP A 118 -3.25 -17.54 -12.99
CA ASP A 118 -2.10 -16.91 -13.61
C ASP A 118 -2.20 -15.38 -13.51
N GLY A 119 -1.39 -14.79 -12.62
CA GLY A 119 -1.18 -13.35 -12.57
C GLY A 119 -0.09 -12.93 -13.55
N ARG A 120 -0.32 -11.86 -14.30
CA ARG A 120 0.63 -11.37 -15.32
C ARG A 120 2.02 -11.04 -14.75
N ALA A 121 2.08 -10.59 -13.49
CA ALA A 121 3.33 -10.25 -12.81
C ALA A 121 3.98 -11.44 -12.09
N ASN A 122 3.36 -12.64 -12.07
CA ASN A 122 3.86 -13.77 -11.29
C ASN A 122 5.25 -14.26 -11.70
N ASN A 123 5.56 -14.18 -13.00
CA ASN A 123 6.78 -14.74 -13.58
C ASN A 123 7.93 -13.72 -13.73
N LEU A 124 7.77 -12.52 -13.18
CA LEU A 124 8.84 -11.53 -13.16
C LEU A 124 10.03 -12.02 -12.33
N THR A 125 11.22 -11.77 -12.82
CA THR A 125 12.46 -11.95 -12.06
C THR A 125 12.52 -10.95 -10.90
N MET A 126 13.39 -11.21 -9.93
CA MET A 126 13.65 -10.27 -8.83
C MET A 126 14.10 -8.90 -9.36
N GLN A 127 14.97 -8.88 -10.36
CA GLN A 127 15.47 -7.62 -10.93
C GLN A 127 14.36 -6.81 -11.59
N GLU A 128 13.55 -7.42 -12.45
CA GLU A 128 12.43 -6.73 -13.13
C GLU A 128 11.44 -6.16 -12.12
N ARG A 129 11.06 -6.97 -11.11
CA ARG A 129 10.14 -6.54 -10.08
C ARG A 129 10.70 -5.39 -9.23
N THR A 130 12.00 -5.42 -8.94
CA THR A 130 12.68 -4.36 -8.21
C THR A 130 12.73 -3.07 -9.02
N ASP A 131 13.05 -3.15 -10.32
CA ASP A 131 13.10 -1.97 -11.20
C ASP A 131 11.71 -1.33 -11.36
N ILE A 132 10.66 -2.14 -11.49
CA ILE A 132 9.25 -1.73 -11.50
C ILE A 132 8.90 -1.00 -10.20
N THR A 133 9.27 -1.58 -9.05
CA THR A 133 9.02 -0.99 -7.73
C THR A 133 9.72 0.36 -7.56
N ILE A 134 10.99 0.45 -7.96
CA ILE A 134 11.75 1.72 -7.92
C ILE A 134 11.08 2.77 -8.81
N ALA A 135 10.65 2.41 -10.01
CA ALA A 135 10.04 3.36 -10.94
C ALA A 135 8.75 3.99 -10.37
N PHE A 136 7.90 3.18 -9.74
CA PHE A 136 6.71 3.70 -9.04
C PHE A 136 7.10 4.61 -7.87
N CYS A 137 7.98 4.13 -6.98
CA CYS A 137 8.37 4.86 -5.77
C CYS A 137 9.03 6.21 -6.09
N GLU A 138 9.92 6.25 -7.09
CA GLU A 138 10.58 7.51 -7.49
C GLU A 138 9.60 8.49 -8.12
N ALA A 139 8.62 8.03 -8.91
CA ALA A 139 7.57 8.90 -9.45
C ALA A 139 6.69 9.49 -8.35
N VAL A 140 6.28 8.68 -7.37
CA VAL A 140 5.51 9.11 -6.19
C VAL A 140 6.29 10.14 -5.36
N LYS A 141 7.57 9.85 -5.11
CA LYS A 141 8.48 10.75 -4.37
C LYS A 141 8.69 12.08 -5.10
N ALA A 142 8.86 12.05 -6.42
CA ALA A 142 9.00 13.25 -7.23
C ALA A 142 7.76 14.14 -7.21
N ALA A 143 6.58 13.56 -6.99
CA ALA A 143 5.32 14.28 -6.81
C ALA A 143 5.11 14.83 -5.38
N GLY A 144 6.05 14.58 -4.46
CA GLY A 144 6.02 15.10 -3.08
C GLY A 144 5.35 14.19 -2.06
N TYR A 145 4.98 12.97 -2.43
CA TYR A 145 4.44 11.97 -1.50
C TYR A 145 5.52 11.04 -0.95
N THR A 146 5.26 10.43 0.19
CA THR A 146 6.15 9.40 0.78
C THR A 146 5.82 8.04 0.17
N PRO A 147 6.72 7.40 -0.59
CA PRO A 147 6.50 6.07 -1.10
C PRO A 147 6.70 5.00 -0.03
N MET A 148 5.87 3.97 -0.05
CA MET A 148 5.97 2.78 0.81
C MET A 148 5.75 1.52 -0.03
N ILE A 149 6.35 0.41 0.37
CA ILE A 149 6.21 -0.88 -0.30
C ILE A 149 5.47 -1.83 0.65
N TYR A 150 4.34 -2.38 0.19
CA TYR A 150 3.66 -3.46 0.89
C TYR A 150 4.07 -4.81 0.32
N GLY A 151 4.24 -5.78 1.20
CA GLY A 151 4.47 -7.15 0.85
C GLY A 151 4.56 -8.07 2.07
N ASN A 152 4.49 -9.37 1.81
CA ASN A 152 4.69 -10.40 2.82
C ASN A 152 6.15 -10.88 2.87
N VAL A 153 6.45 -11.84 3.75
CA VAL A 153 7.80 -12.41 3.89
C VAL A 153 8.38 -12.91 2.56
N LYS A 154 7.57 -13.55 1.69
CA LYS A 154 8.04 -14.02 0.38
C LYS A 154 8.42 -12.85 -0.53
N CYS A 155 7.63 -11.78 -0.52
CA CYS A 155 7.91 -10.58 -1.28
C CYS A 155 9.28 -10.01 -0.90
N PHE A 156 9.50 -9.73 0.37
CA PHE A 156 10.73 -9.10 0.85
C PHE A 156 11.96 -10.02 0.86
N THR A 157 11.79 -11.34 0.87
CA THR A 157 12.94 -12.27 0.91
C THR A 157 13.30 -12.91 -0.43
N LYS A 158 12.36 -12.95 -1.40
CA LYS A 158 12.54 -13.72 -2.64
C LYS A 158 12.13 -12.99 -3.92
N MET A 159 11.31 -11.93 -3.81
CA MET A 159 10.75 -11.28 -4.99
C MET A 159 11.36 -9.90 -5.27
N LEU A 160 11.93 -9.26 -4.25
CA LEU A 160 12.53 -7.93 -4.32
C LEU A 160 13.99 -7.97 -3.83
N ASP A 161 14.86 -7.20 -4.50
CA ASP A 161 16.21 -6.92 -4.02
C ASP A 161 16.14 -5.77 -3.00
N MET A 162 16.06 -6.14 -1.73
CA MET A 162 15.89 -5.17 -0.65
C MET A 162 17.07 -4.23 -0.47
N THR A 163 18.27 -4.59 -0.95
CA THR A 163 19.44 -3.71 -0.88
C THR A 163 19.29 -2.45 -1.74
N LYS A 164 18.42 -2.51 -2.76
CA LYS A 164 18.09 -1.37 -3.64
C LYS A 164 16.87 -0.58 -3.17
N LEU A 165 16.18 -1.06 -2.13
CA LEU A 165 14.89 -0.53 -1.67
C LEU A 165 14.94 -0.02 -0.22
N GLU A 166 16.12 0.03 0.39
CA GLU A 166 16.29 0.41 1.81
C GLU A 166 15.70 1.79 2.15
N GLN A 167 15.78 2.73 1.21
CA GLN A 167 15.32 4.12 1.37
C GLN A 167 13.81 4.31 1.42
N TYR A 168 13.03 3.31 1.03
CA TYR A 168 11.56 3.40 1.05
C TYR A 168 10.99 2.80 2.34
N GLU A 169 9.85 3.31 2.79
CA GLU A 169 9.09 2.72 3.90
C GLU A 169 8.56 1.33 3.53
N LYS A 170 8.31 0.48 4.53
CA LYS A 170 7.79 -0.87 4.33
C LYS A 170 6.54 -1.09 5.16
N TRP A 171 5.53 -1.67 4.53
CA TRP A 171 4.37 -2.24 5.20
C TRP A 171 4.47 -3.77 5.09
N TYR A 172 4.86 -4.40 6.19
CA TYR A 172 5.08 -5.84 6.25
C TYR A 172 3.80 -6.58 6.63
N ALA A 173 3.27 -7.38 5.71
CA ALA A 173 2.10 -8.22 5.94
C ALA A 173 2.50 -9.49 6.71
N PHE A 174 1.96 -9.61 7.91
CA PHE A 174 2.19 -10.75 8.78
C PHE A 174 0.92 -11.13 9.55
N TYR A 175 0.50 -12.38 9.44
CA TYR A 175 -0.79 -12.87 9.97
C TYR A 175 -0.63 -13.99 11.00
N ASP A 176 0.55 -14.12 11.63
CA ASP A 176 0.82 -15.14 12.64
C ASP A 176 0.89 -14.55 14.06
N LYS A 177 0.94 -15.41 15.06
CA LYS A 177 0.93 -15.05 16.49
C LYS A 177 2.21 -14.34 16.95
N TYR A 178 3.34 -14.72 16.37
CA TYR A 178 4.65 -14.14 16.74
C TYR A 178 5.23 -13.44 15.53
N MET A 179 5.22 -12.12 15.56
CA MET A 179 5.76 -11.31 14.47
C MET A 179 7.29 -11.32 14.51
N TYR A 180 7.91 -11.57 13.37
CA TYR A 180 9.32 -11.31 13.13
C TYR A 180 9.48 -10.69 11.74
N PHE A 181 10.45 -9.80 11.62
CA PHE A 181 10.85 -9.24 10.34
C PHE A 181 12.16 -9.91 9.91
N PRO A 182 12.32 -10.35 8.65
CA PRO A 182 13.47 -11.15 8.22
C PRO A 182 14.77 -10.34 8.03
N TYR A 183 14.73 -9.04 8.20
CA TYR A 183 15.88 -8.14 8.11
C TYR A 183 16.03 -7.35 9.41
N GLU A 184 17.29 -7.13 9.81
CA GLU A 184 17.64 -6.25 10.95
C GLU A 184 17.69 -4.78 10.54
#